data_01950272c034204c02dc566218db4a4a
#
_entry.id   01950272c034204c02dc566218db4a4a
#
_cell.length_a   1.000
_cell.length_b   1.000
_cell.length_c   1.000
_cell.angle_alpha   90.00
_cell.angle_beta   90.00
_cell.angle_gamma   90.00
#
_symmetry.space_group_name_H-M   'P 1'
#
loop_
_entity.id
_entity.type
_entity.pdbx_description
1 polymer ?
#
loop_
_entity_poly.entity_id
_entity_poly.type
_entity_poly.pdbx_seq_one_letter_code
_entity_poly.pdbx_strand_id
1 'polypeptide(L)'
;KWVSIYGIRNRVDHCTFIDKWNGGATVVVWYDNSNYPQRSTPTYHLIDSNYFNKRSFISGNGGESIRVGVGLTSSTYAYNVIEYNLFENLTQTEPEVISNKSGFNTYRYNTIKNSSGGLTLRRGRYCSVYGNFIIDNNPAITDAYGIRIIDKGHRVFNNYIEGVGVSSR
;
A
#
# COMPACT_ATOMS: atom_id res chain seq x y z
N LYS A 1 -8.63 11.19 -2.86
CA LYS A 1 -7.51 11.00 -1.94
C LYS A 1 -7.71 11.91 -0.74
N TRP A 2 -7.25 11.46 0.41
CA TRP A 2 -7.23 12.30 1.60
C TRP A 2 -5.87 12.95 1.79
N VAL A 3 -4.79 12.21 1.48
CA VAL A 3 -3.42 12.73 1.48
C VAL A 3 -2.78 12.50 0.12
N SER A 4 -2.19 13.52 -0.43
CA SER A 4 -1.39 13.47 -1.66
C SER A 4 0.01 13.99 -1.37
N ILE A 5 1.02 13.14 -1.58
CA ILE A 5 2.41 13.42 -1.26
C ILE A 5 3.16 13.68 -2.56
N TYR A 6 3.81 14.81 -2.63
CA TYR A 6 4.68 15.24 -3.73
C TYR A 6 6.05 15.65 -3.19
N GLY A 7 7.04 15.82 -4.03
CA GLY A 7 8.36 16.31 -3.65
C GLY A 7 9.26 15.24 -3.02
N ILE A 8 10.04 15.62 -2.02
CA ILE A 8 11.10 14.79 -1.44
C ILE A 8 11.05 14.84 0.08
N ARG A 9 11.32 13.69 0.74
CA ARG A 9 11.51 13.56 2.19
C ARG A 9 10.33 14.07 3.04
N ASN A 10 9.11 13.90 2.52
CA ASN A 10 7.93 14.17 3.33
C ASN A 10 7.62 12.95 4.22
N ARG A 11 7.03 13.22 5.36
CA ARG A 11 6.56 12.22 6.31
C ARG A 11 5.07 12.37 6.58
N VAL A 12 4.39 11.23 6.68
CA VAL A 12 3.00 11.13 7.12
C VAL A 12 2.98 10.12 8.25
N ASP A 13 2.75 10.57 9.46
CA ASP A 13 2.85 9.73 10.64
C ASP A 13 1.80 10.06 11.70
N HIS A 14 1.52 9.07 12.57
CA HIS A 14 0.60 9.14 13.70
C HIS A 14 -0.80 9.70 13.35
N CYS A 15 -1.22 9.47 12.10
CA CYS A 15 -2.53 9.87 11.61
C CYS A 15 -3.52 8.72 11.69
N THR A 16 -4.78 9.05 11.88
CA THR A 16 -5.89 8.10 11.87
C THR A 16 -6.79 8.38 10.68
N PHE A 17 -7.00 7.37 9.83
CA PHE A 17 -7.84 7.42 8.63
C PHE A 17 -8.99 6.42 8.77
N ILE A 18 -10.18 6.92 9.04
CA ILE A 18 -11.37 6.08 9.29
C ILE A 18 -12.50 6.44 8.34
N ASP A 19 -13.19 5.40 7.87
CA ASP A 19 -14.47 5.50 7.16
C ASP A 19 -14.40 6.30 5.85
N LYS A 20 -13.37 6.02 5.07
CA LYS A 20 -13.27 6.60 3.72
C LYS A 20 -14.22 5.87 2.77
N TRP A 21 -15.33 6.51 2.44
CA TRP A 21 -16.40 5.96 1.60
C TRP A 21 -16.29 6.31 0.11
N ASN A 22 -15.52 7.32 -0.25
CA ASN A 22 -15.38 7.73 -1.65
C ASN A 22 -14.18 7.07 -2.36
N GLY A 23 -14.22 7.01 -3.68
CA GLY A 23 -13.19 6.41 -4.52
C GLY A 23 -11.81 7.08 -4.44
N GLY A 24 -10.79 6.36 -4.91
CA GLY A 24 -9.38 6.76 -4.89
C GLY A 24 -8.66 6.40 -3.59
N ALA A 25 -7.39 6.08 -3.65
CA ALA A 25 -6.58 5.70 -2.50
C ALA A 25 -6.63 6.73 -1.37
N THR A 26 -6.44 6.30 -0.12
CA THR A 26 -6.43 7.22 1.03
C THR A 26 -5.18 8.09 0.99
N VAL A 27 -4.00 7.48 0.97
CA VAL A 27 -2.71 8.15 0.84
C VAL A 27 -2.09 7.80 -0.52
N VAL A 28 -1.60 8.79 -1.25
CA VAL A 28 -0.95 8.59 -2.54
C VAL A 28 0.39 9.32 -2.59
N VAL A 29 1.43 8.61 -2.98
CA VAL A 29 2.71 9.19 -3.37
C VAL A 29 2.70 9.42 -4.88
N TRP A 30 2.90 10.65 -5.30
CA TRP A 30 2.96 11.05 -6.68
C TRP A 30 4.38 11.39 -7.11
N TYR A 31 4.80 10.92 -8.29
CA TYR A 31 6.11 11.23 -8.89
C TYR A 31 6.01 12.12 -10.12
N ASP A 32 4.80 12.26 -10.64
CA ASP A 32 4.55 13.08 -11.81
C ASP A 32 3.42 14.05 -11.50
N ASN A 33 3.74 15.33 -11.62
CA ASN A 33 2.76 16.38 -11.63
C ASN A 33 3.24 17.44 -12.61
N SER A 34 2.43 17.71 -13.62
CA SER A 34 2.70 18.76 -14.62
C SER A 34 2.92 20.14 -13.98
N ASN A 35 2.39 20.36 -12.77
CA ASN A 35 2.58 21.57 -12.00
C ASN A 35 3.88 21.58 -11.16
N TYR A 36 4.57 20.45 -11.06
CA TYR A 36 5.84 20.31 -10.35
C TYR A 36 6.83 19.60 -11.28
N PRO A 37 7.47 20.33 -12.20
CA PRO A 37 8.35 19.75 -13.22
C PRO A 37 9.60 19.09 -12.62
N GLN A 38 9.85 19.26 -11.35
CA GLN A 38 10.89 18.50 -10.65
C GLN A 38 10.37 17.10 -10.36
N ARG A 39 10.55 16.23 -11.30
CA ARG A 39 10.50 14.77 -11.10
C ARG A 39 11.65 14.38 -10.18
N SER A 40 11.52 14.75 -8.93
CA SER A 40 12.58 14.47 -7.98
C SER A 40 12.53 12.99 -7.62
N THR A 41 13.46 12.29 -8.16
CA THR A 41 13.78 10.94 -7.76
C THR A 41 15.24 10.89 -7.38
N PRO A 42 15.55 10.24 -6.31
CA PRO A 42 14.68 9.51 -5.37
C PRO A 42 13.90 10.43 -4.40
N THR A 43 12.74 9.95 -3.95
CA THR A 43 11.81 10.74 -3.14
C THR A 43 11.99 10.59 -1.62
N TYR A 44 12.39 9.42 -1.13
CA TYR A 44 12.68 9.15 0.28
C TYR A 44 11.55 9.54 1.26
N HIS A 45 10.30 9.35 0.88
CA HIS A 45 9.18 9.60 1.80
C HIS A 45 9.11 8.53 2.88
N LEU A 46 8.61 8.90 4.05
CA LEU A 46 8.29 8.02 5.15
C LEU A 46 6.79 8.07 5.44
N ILE A 47 6.13 6.93 5.46
CA ILE A 47 4.72 6.78 5.85
C ILE A 47 4.70 5.76 6.97
N ASP A 48 4.55 6.22 8.20
CA ASP A 48 4.74 5.38 9.36
C ASP A 48 3.74 5.63 10.50
N SER A 49 3.52 4.60 11.31
CA SER A 49 2.74 4.69 12.54
C SER A 49 1.32 5.25 12.36
N ASN A 50 0.72 5.02 11.19
CA ASN A 50 -0.65 5.46 10.91
C ASN A 50 -1.65 4.32 11.15
N TYR A 51 -2.88 4.69 11.45
CA TYR A 51 -4.01 3.78 11.56
C TYR A 51 -5.03 3.98 10.44
N PHE A 52 -5.34 2.90 9.73
CA PHE A 52 -6.35 2.85 8.68
C PHE A 52 -7.45 1.88 9.06
N ASN A 53 -8.70 2.34 9.09
CA ASN A 53 -9.83 1.51 9.47
C ASN A 53 -11.08 1.83 8.65
N LYS A 54 -11.98 0.85 8.53
CA LYS A 54 -13.30 1.02 7.91
C LYS A 54 -13.26 1.64 6.52
N ARG A 55 -12.60 1.01 5.59
CA ARG A 55 -12.79 1.40 4.21
C ARG A 55 -13.98 0.65 3.63
N SER A 56 -15.03 1.39 3.31
CA SER A 56 -16.23 0.82 2.71
C SER A 56 -15.99 0.35 1.28
N PHE A 57 -16.79 -0.62 0.85
CA PHE A 57 -16.83 -1.10 -0.52
C PHE A 57 -17.08 0.06 -1.49
N ILE A 58 -16.24 0.15 -2.50
CA ILE A 58 -16.43 1.02 -3.66
C ILE A 58 -16.38 0.18 -4.94
N SER A 59 -17.27 0.44 -5.86
CA SER A 59 -17.19 -0.18 -7.18
C SER A 59 -16.05 0.45 -8.00
N GLY A 60 -15.24 -0.39 -8.64
CA GLY A 60 -14.17 0.05 -9.53
C GLY A 60 -12.80 0.16 -8.87
N ASN A 61 -11.91 0.91 -9.51
CA ASN A 61 -10.50 1.02 -9.19
C ASN A 61 -10.24 2.16 -8.16
N GLY A 62 -9.28 2.01 -7.28
CA GLY A 62 -8.87 3.04 -6.32
C GLY A 62 -9.27 2.75 -4.88
N GLY A 63 -9.37 1.48 -4.50
CA GLY A 63 -9.65 1.03 -3.14
C GLY A 63 -8.45 1.03 -2.20
N GLU A 64 -7.26 1.32 -2.66
CA GLU A 64 -6.05 1.20 -1.86
C GLU A 64 -6.04 2.15 -0.64
N SER A 65 -5.51 1.69 0.47
CA SER A 65 -5.20 2.58 1.60
C SER A 65 -3.96 3.41 1.32
N ILE A 66 -2.88 2.76 0.86
CA ILE A 66 -1.68 3.46 0.40
C ILE A 66 -1.34 3.05 -1.02
N ARG A 67 -1.16 4.03 -1.89
CA ARG A 67 -0.65 3.83 -3.24
C ARG A 67 0.66 4.58 -3.43
N VAL A 68 1.71 3.85 -3.78
CA VAL A 68 3.06 4.40 -3.98
C VAL A 68 3.38 4.41 -5.47
N GLY A 69 3.24 5.57 -6.08
CA GLY A 69 3.41 5.77 -7.52
C GLY A 69 2.16 5.49 -8.36
N VAL A 70 2.32 5.62 -9.65
CA VAL A 70 1.32 5.32 -10.68
C VAL A 70 1.93 4.48 -11.80
N GLY A 71 1.10 3.92 -12.67
CA GLY A 71 1.59 3.00 -13.71
C GLY A 71 2.70 3.55 -14.60
N LEU A 72 2.64 4.85 -14.92
CA LEU A 72 3.63 5.53 -15.75
C LEU A 72 4.97 5.79 -15.04
N THR A 73 5.02 5.66 -13.73
CA THR A 73 6.21 5.92 -12.91
C THR A 73 6.88 4.64 -12.39
N SER A 74 6.57 3.50 -12.98
CA SER A 74 7.06 2.20 -12.51
C SER A 74 8.59 2.01 -12.59
N SER A 75 9.27 2.75 -13.44
CA SER A 75 10.73 2.77 -13.54
C SER A 75 11.43 3.72 -12.55
N THR A 76 10.65 4.49 -11.78
CA THR A 76 11.18 5.44 -10.80
C THR A 76 11.83 4.70 -9.62
N TYR A 77 13.04 5.10 -9.25
CA TYR A 77 13.74 4.62 -8.06
C TYR A 77 13.45 5.56 -6.90
N ALA A 78 12.57 5.15 -6.02
CA ALA A 78 11.92 6.07 -5.10
C ALA A 78 12.45 6.03 -3.65
N TYR A 79 12.84 4.86 -3.17
CA TYR A 79 13.39 4.62 -1.83
C TYR A 79 12.48 5.09 -0.69
N ASN A 80 11.16 5.03 -0.89
CA ASN A 80 10.22 5.32 0.19
C ASN A 80 10.19 4.18 1.19
N VAL A 81 9.86 4.52 2.43
CA VAL A 81 9.68 3.55 3.52
C VAL A 81 8.24 3.66 4.02
N ILE A 82 7.56 2.52 4.08
CA ILE A 82 6.21 2.37 4.61
C ILE A 82 6.30 1.36 5.76
N GLU A 83 6.16 1.84 7.00
CA GLU A 83 6.42 1.02 8.17
C GLU A 83 5.51 1.30 9.36
N TYR A 84 5.36 0.32 10.25
CA TYR A 84 4.60 0.43 11.50
C TYR A 84 3.15 0.92 11.35
N ASN A 85 2.55 0.80 10.16
CA ASN A 85 1.15 1.16 9.96
C ASN A 85 0.25 -0.03 10.32
N LEU A 86 -0.92 0.28 10.88
CA LEU A 86 -1.98 -0.67 11.15
C LEU A 86 -3.13 -0.46 10.16
N PHE A 87 -3.48 -1.51 9.44
CA PHE A 87 -4.62 -1.57 8.52
C PHE A 87 -5.60 -2.60 9.06
N GLU A 88 -6.82 -2.18 9.37
CA GLU A 88 -7.78 -3.06 10.02
C GLU A 88 -9.20 -2.86 9.49
N ASN A 89 -9.91 -3.96 9.28
CA ASN A 89 -11.32 -3.99 8.86
C ASN A 89 -11.58 -3.20 7.54
N LEU A 90 -10.70 -3.37 6.57
CA LEU A 90 -10.82 -2.73 5.27
C LEU A 90 -11.56 -3.66 4.30
N THR A 91 -12.79 -3.34 3.95
CA THR A 91 -13.64 -4.13 3.04
C THR A 91 -13.69 -3.52 1.63
N GLN A 92 -12.55 -3.23 1.09
CA GLN A 92 -12.40 -2.60 -0.23
C GLN A 92 -12.52 -3.62 -1.38
N THR A 93 -12.82 -3.13 -2.57
CA THR A 93 -12.99 -3.98 -3.76
C THR A 93 -11.70 -4.39 -4.43
N GLU A 94 -10.62 -3.64 -4.22
CA GLU A 94 -9.33 -3.97 -4.80
C GLU A 94 -8.55 -4.89 -3.89
N PRO A 95 -7.82 -5.87 -4.46
CA PRO A 95 -7.00 -6.79 -3.67
C PRO A 95 -5.72 -6.12 -3.15
N GLU A 96 -5.70 -4.81 -3.00
CA GLU A 96 -4.51 -4.02 -2.69
C GLU A 96 -4.78 -3.05 -1.53
N VAL A 97 -4.50 -3.46 -0.31
CA VAL A 97 -4.44 -2.54 0.85
C VAL A 97 -3.29 -1.56 0.63
N ILE A 98 -2.13 -2.09 0.25
CA ILE A 98 -0.96 -1.33 -0.19
C ILE A 98 -0.63 -1.70 -1.62
N SER A 99 -0.57 -0.71 -2.51
CA SER A 99 -0.20 -0.87 -3.92
C SER A 99 1.11 -0.16 -4.23
N ASN A 100 2.14 -0.94 -4.54
CA ASN A 100 3.43 -0.41 -5.01
C ASN A 100 3.48 -0.33 -6.53
N LYS A 101 3.87 0.83 -7.05
CA LYS A 101 4.05 1.07 -8.50
C LYS A 101 5.35 1.83 -8.81
N SER A 102 6.40 1.62 -8.00
CA SER A 102 7.74 2.19 -8.22
C SER A 102 8.83 1.34 -7.57
N GLY A 103 10.09 1.62 -7.87
CA GLY A 103 11.21 0.79 -7.44
C GLY A 103 11.87 1.21 -6.13
N PHE A 104 12.60 0.27 -5.54
CA PHE A 104 13.46 0.42 -4.35
C PHE A 104 12.73 0.86 -3.07
N ASN A 105 11.41 0.67 -2.98
CA ASN A 105 10.66 0.96 -1.77
C ASN A 105 10.79 -0.17 -0.74
N THR A 106 10.63 0.19 0.53
CA THR A 106 10.65 -0.74 1.65
C THR A 106 9.31 -0.72 2.38
N TYR A 107 8.75 -1.90 2.59
CA TYR A 107 7.50 -2.15 3.32
C TYR A 107 7.83 -3.07 4.49
N ARG A 108 7.80 -2.56 5.72
CA ARG A 108 8.20 -3.35 6.88
C ARG A 108 7.40 -3.04 8.12
N TYR A 109 7.25 -4.03 8.97
CA TYR A 109 6.63 -3.89 10.29
C TYR A 109 5.19 -3.33 10.25
N ASN A 110 4.52 -3.46 9.11
CA ASN A 110 3.11 -3.11 9.00
C ASN A 110 2.25 -4.29 9.44
N THR A 111 1.07 -4.00 9.94
CA THR A 111 0.05 -5.00 10.24
C THR A 111 -1.17 -4.77 9.36
N ILE A 112 -1.57 -5.78 8.60
CA ILE A 112 -2.84 -5.83 7.85
C ILE A 112 -3.68 -6.90 8.52
N LYS A 113 -4.85 -6.50 9.08
CA LYS A 113 -5.69 -7.39 9.85
C LYS A 113 -7.13 -7.32 9.42
N ASN A 114 -7.77 -8.48 9.24
CA ASN A 114 -9.19 -8.60 8.90
C ASN A 114 -9.59 -7.65 7.76
N SER A 115 -8.86 -7.72 6.66
CA SER A 115 -9.02 -6.79 5.54
C SER A 115 -9.07 -7.53 4.22
N SER A 116 -9.96 -7.12 3.33
CA SER A 116 -9.93 -7.55 1.94
C SER A 116 -8.67 -7.00 1.27
N GLY A 117 -7.96 -7.84 0.55
CA GLY A 117 -6.70 -7.47 -0.09
C GLY A 117 -5.47 -7.63 0.80
N GLY A 118 -4.31 -7.23 0.29
CA GLY A 118 -3.02 -7.36 0.94
C GLY A 118 -2.00 -6.37 0.42
N LEU A 119 -0.71 -6.72 0.50
CA LEU A 119 0.38 -5.91 -0.02
C LEU A 119 0.74 -6.39 -1.43
N THR A 120 0.65 -5.50 -2.42
CA THR A 120 0.95 -5.82 -3.81
C THR A 120 2.13 -5.01 -4.34
N LEU A 121 3.19 -5.73 -4.74
CA LEU A 121 4.26 -5.20 -5.57
C LEU A 121 3.81 -5.27 -7.03
N ARG A 122 2.91 -4.36 -7.41
CA ARG A 122 2.21 -4.40 -8.70
C ARG A 122 3.10 -3.99 -9.88
N ARG A 123 4.01 -3.06 -9.64
CA ARG A 123 4.99 -2.56 -10.58
C ARG A 123 6.21 -2.04 -9.84
N GLY A 124 7.29 -1.79 -10.57
CA GLY A 124 8.56 -1.37 -9.99
C GLY A 124 9.44 -2.57 -9.68
N ARG A 125 10.64 -2.32 -9.21
CA ARG A 125 11.68 -3.34 -9.05
C ARG A 125 12.43 -3.15 -7.75
N TYR A 126 13.08 -4.21 -7.29
CA TYR A 126 14.03 -4.17 -6.17
C TYR A 126 13.44 -3.62 -4.86
N CYS A 127 12.13 -3.82 -4.63
CA CYS A 127 11.51 -3.49 -3.36
C CYS A 127 11.81 -4.56 -2.31
N SER A 128 11.80 -4.17 -1.04
CA SER A 128 11.92 -5.06 0.11
C SER A 128 10.64 -5.10 0.92
N VAL A 129 10.17 -6.31 1.28
CA VAL A 129 8.97 -6.53 2.10
C VAL A 129 9.33 -7.48 3.23
N TYR A 130 9.38 -7.00 4.46
CA TYR A 130 9.77 -7.85 5.59
C TYR A 130 9.20 -7.40 6.93
N GLY A 131 9.09 -8.37 7.85
CA GLY A 131 8.64 -8.14 9.21
C GLY A 131 7.17 -7.68 9.31
N ASN A 132 6.37 -7.88 8.25
CA ASN A 132 4.97 -7.51 8.26
C ASN A 132 4.11 -8.66 8.82
N PHE A 133 2.99 -8.31 9.40
CA PHE A 133 1.94 -9.23 9.82
C PHE A 133 0.72 -9.05 8.92
N ILE A 134 0.27 -10.12 8.27
CA ILE A 134 -0.94 -10.14 7.46
C ILE A 134 -1.83 -11.27 8.00
N ILE A 135 -2.90 -10.90 8.70
CA ILE A 135 -3.70 -11.84 9.50
C ILE A 135 -5.18 -11.65 9.15
N ASP A 136 -5.83 -12.71 8.76
CA ASP A 136 -7.27 -12.73 8.62
C ASP A 136 -7.89 -13.83 9.50
N ASN A 137 -8.63 -13.41 10.50
CA ASN A 137 -9.39 -14.27 11.39
C ASN A 137 -10.91 -14.07 11.21
N ASN A 138 -11.33 -13.34 10.17
CA ASN A 138 -12.73 -13.06 9.91
C ASN A 138 -13.25 -13.90 8.73
N PRO A 139 -14.05 -14.95 9.00
CA PRO A 139 -14.56 -15.85 7.95
C PRO A 139 -15.49 -15.14 6.94
N ALA A 140 -15.96 -13.94 7.24
CA ALA A 140 -16.76 -13.16 6.29
C ALA A 140 -15.91 -12.46 5.23
N ILE A 141 -14.59 -12.44 5.39
CA ILE A 141 -13.67 -11.84 4.39
C ILE A 141 -13.16 -12.96 3.50
N THR A 142 -13.61 -12.98 2.27
CA THR A 142 -13.27 -14.00 1.27
C THR A 142 -12.16 -13.58 0.32
N ASP A 143 -11.74 -12.32 0.39
CA ASP A 143 -10.77 -11.69 -0.52
C ASP A 143 -9.53 -11.17 0.22
N ALA A 144 -9.17 -11.79 1.35
CA ALA A 144 -7.93 -11.49 2.04
C ALA A 144 -6.74 -12.08 1.25
N TYR A 145 -5.77 -11.25 0.96
CA TYR A 145 -4.54 -11.66 0.27
C TYR A 145 -3.32 -11.46 1.16
N GLY A 146 -2.31 -12.28 0.95
CA GLY A 146 -1.00 -12.06 1.54
C GLY A 146 -0.19 -11.02 0.76
N ILE A 147 0.94 -11.44 0.20
CA ILE A 147 1.84 -10.59 -0.58
C ILE A 147 1.81 -11.04 -2.04
N ARG A 148 1.43 -10.14 -2.94
CA ARG A 148 1.46 -10.38 -4.37
C ARG A 148 2.69 -9.73 -5.00
N ILE A 149 3.48 -10.52 -5.73
CA ILE A 149 4.76 -10.10 -6.30
C ILE A 149 4.66 -10.13 -7.82
N ILE A 150 4.88 -8.96 -8.43
CA ILE A 150 4.91 -8.79 -9.89
C ILE A 150 6.17 -7.99 -10.24
N ASP A 151 6.73 -8.17 -11.44
CA ASP A 151 8.01 -7.61 -11.89
C ASP A 151 9.22 -8.36 -11.27
N LYS A 152 10.34 -7.73 -10.99
CA LYS A 152 11.60 -8.44 -10.69
C LYS A 152 12.45 -7.81 -9.58
N GLY A 153 13.32 -8.67 -9.02
CA GLY A 153 14.36 -8.26 -8.08
C GLY A 153 13.85 -7.91 -6.69
N HIS A 154 12.61 -8.23 -6.36
CA HIS A 154 12.06 -8.00 -5.03
C HIS A 154 12.62 -8.99 -4.00
N ARG A 155 12.72 -8.55 -2.77
CA ARG A 155 13.09 -9.37 -1.62
C ARG A 155 11.93 -9.41 -0.63
N VAL A 156 11.41 -10.61 -0.37
CA VAL A 156 10.29 -10.84 0.56
C VAL A 156 10.76 -11.85 1.59
N PHE A 157 10.84 -11.47 2.86
CA PHE A 157 11.39 -12.33 3.91
C PHE A 157 10.86 -11.94 5.31
N ASN A 158 10.86 -12.86 6.25
CA ASN A 158 10.47 -12.64 7.64
C ASN A 158 9.07 -12.00 7.82
N ASN A 159 8.11 -12.27 6.94
CA ASN A 159 6.73 -11.85 7.12
C ASN A 159 5.93 -12.98 7.77
N TYR A 160 4.96 -12.63 8.58
CA TYR A 160 3.97 -13.55 9.14
C TYR A 160 2.65 -13.41 8.38
N ILE A 161 2.14 -14.52 7.87
CA ILE A 161 0.88 -14.54 7.09
C ILE A 161 0.02 -15.67 7.64
N GLU A 162 -1.21 -15.34 8.07
CA GLU A 162 -2.15 -16.28 8.67
C GLU A 162 -3.57 -16.04 8.18
N GLY A 163 -4.30 -17.13 7.93
CA GLY A 163 -5.74 -17.13 7.68
C GLY A 163 -6.17 -16.50 6.36
N VAL A 164 -5.25 -16.00 5.56
CA VAL A 164 -5.60 -15.37 4.27
C VAL A 164 -6.04 -16.43 3.28
N GLY A 165 -7.13 -16.16 2.58
CA GLY A 165 -7.67 -17.08 1.59
C GLY A 165 -8.39 -16.30 0.50
N VAL A 166 -8.26 -16.79 -0.73
CA VAL A 166 -9.03 -16.30 -1.87
C VAL A 166 -10.02 -17.39 -2.20
N SER A 167 -11.33 -17.07 -2.17
CA SER A 167 -12.29 -17.96 -2.79
C SER A 167 -11.86 -18.12 -4.25
N SER A 168 -11.60 -19.36 -4.66
CA SER A 168 -11.15 -19.68 -6.02
C SER A 168 -12.06 -19.00 -7.05
N ARG A 169 -11.51 -18.09 -7.79
CA ARG A 169 -12.08 -17.60 -9.04
C ARG A 169 -11.55 -18.45 -10.17
#